data_e44ad5f533d7133f77818f44dbf13824
#
_entry.id   e44ad5f533d7133f77818f44dbf13824
#
_cell.length_a   1.000
_cell.length_b   1.000
_cell.length_c   1.000
_cell.angle_alpha   90.00
_cell.angle_beta   90.00
_cell.angle_gamma   90.00
#
_symmetry.space_group_name_H-M   'P 1'
#
loop_
_entity.id
_entity.type
_entity.pdbx_description
1 polymer ?
#
loop_
_entity_poly.entity_id
_entity_poly.type
_entity_poly.pdbx_seq_one_letter_code
_entity_poly.pdbx_strand_id
1 'polypeptide(L)'
;ELIVSGTPVYVSIAPSFVANYDGIGITALNDALKKLGFAGAEETAEGAQLVTEQYEKLVADGEHKIIISSCCHTVNTLIQKYYPQALPYLAQVKSPMLAHGEILKKKYPGCHTVFIGPCLSKKAEADAYAGAIDCVLTFEELTGWLKEENIEVCPVSDNAGRSNRAKTRLYPTTSGILRSMNKDNPEYLYMAIDGVENCRNALRDIIDGNVGKCFIEMSACVNSCIGGPAMDKKHEGVIHERRAVDEFAGSGRFDTVELADMTKSLPFISMQKTMPGSKAIEEILRKMNKSDPSQELNCGSCGYDT
;
A
#
# COMPACT_ATOMS: atom_id res chain seq x y z
N GLU A 1 -8.56 -19.14 8.23
CA GLU A 1 -7.78 -20.33 7.82
C GLU A 1 -6.32 -20.24 8.29
N LEU A 2 -5.54 -19.17 8.00
CA LEU A 2 -4.13 -19.06 8.41
C LEU A 2 -3.94 -19.24 9.92
N ILE A 3 -4.75 -18.58 10.74
CA ILE A 3 -4.66 -18.63 12.22
C ILE A 3 -4.90 -20.04 12.77
N VAL A 4 -5.82 -20.80 12.17
CA VAL A 4 -6.14 -22.17 12.61
C VAL A 4 -5.19 -23.22 12.04
N SER A 5 -4.25 -22.84 11.18
CA SER A 5 -3.28 -23.76 10.59
C SER A 5 -2.25 -24.31 11.60
N GLY A 6 -2.13 -23.69 12.77
CA GLY A 6 -1.11 -23.98 13.77
C GLY A 6 0.24 -23.28 13.51
N THR A 7 0.40 -22.61 12.37
CA THR A 7 1.58 -21.78 12.06
C THR A 7 1.41 -20.38 12.64
N PRO A 8 2.42 -19.80 13.31
CA PRO A 8 2.33 -18.44 13.83
C PRO A 8 2.05 -17.42 12.72
N VAL A 9 1.10 -16.52 12.95
CA VAL A 9 0.71 -15.47 12.00
C VAL A 9 1.10 -14.11 12.56
N TYR A 10 2.01 -13.40 11.88
CA TYR A 10 2.44 -12.06 12.26
C TYR A 10 1.81 -11.00 11.37
N VAL A 11 1.47 -9.86 11.98
CA VAL A 11 0.81 -8.75 11.29
C VAL A 11 1.80 -7.63 11.00
N SER A 12 1.81 -7.17 9.76
CA SER A 12 2.37 -5.89 9.32
C SER A 12 1.26 -4.86 9.31
N ILE A 13 1.26 -3.88 10.23
CA ILE A 13 0.20 -2.90 10.30
C ILE A 13 0.61 -1.55 9.71
N ALA A 14 -0.21 -1.01 8.80
CA ALA A 14 0.04 0.29 8.17
C ALA A 14 0.03 1.43 9.19
N PRO A 15 0.96 2.40 9.13
CA PRO A 15 1.07 3.46 10.14
C PRO A 15 -0.14 4.39 10.21
N SER A 16 -1.05 4.34 9.23
CA SER A 16 -2.35 5.01 9.28
C SER A 16 -3.32 4.45 10.34
N PHE A 17 -2.96 3.33 11.00
CA PHE A 17 -3.79 2.75 12.07
C PHE A 17 -4.04 3.75 13.20
N VAL A 18 -3.09 4.61 13.51
CA VAL A 18 -3.22 5.63 14.56
C VAL A 18 -4.31 6.65 14.25
N ALA A 19 -4.48 6.99 12.96
CA ALA A 19 -5.58 7.84 12.50
C ALA A 19 -6.92 7.09 12.48
N ASN A 20 -6.90 5.76 12.22
CA ASN A 20 -8.09 4.93 12.17
C ASN A 20 -8.67 4.63 13.57
N TYR A 21 -7.82 4.54 14.57
CA TYR A 21 -8.17 4.16 15.95
C TYR A 21 -7.88 5.28 16.98
N ASP A 22 -8.09 6.53 16.61
CA ASP A 22 -8.05 7.70 17.51
C ASP A 22 -6.78 7.80 18.37
N GLY A 23 -5.62 7.62 17.75
CA GLY A 23 -4.33 7.75 18.45
C GLY A 23 -3.97 6.55 19.32
N ILE A 24 -4.67 5.44 19.20
CA ILE A 24 -4.30 4.18 19.87
C ILE A 24 -2.93 3.74 19.37
N GLY A 25 -2.02 3.41 20.31
CA GLY A 25 -0.68 2.93 20.02
C GLY A 25 -0.63 1.46 19.56
N ILE A 26 0.55 1.07 19.04
CA ILE A 26 0.77 -0.29 18.52
C ILE A 26 0.57 -1.38 19.58
N THR A 27 0.91 -1.12 20.84
CA THR A 27 0.78 -2.10 21.92
C THR A 27 -0.67 -2.51 22.15
N ALA A 28 -1.59 -1.54 22.24
CA ALA A 28 -3.02 -1.81 22.43
C ALA A 28 -3.62 -2.59 21.26
N LEU A 29 -3.23 -2.26 20.04
CA LEU A 29 -3.69 -2.95 18.85
C LEU A 29 -3.11 -4.37 18.75
N ASN A 30 -1.83 -4.55 19.10
CA ASN A 30 -1.20 -5.87 19.18
C ASN A 30 -1.89 -6.79 20.19
N ASP A 31 -2.30 -6.26 21.35
CA ASP A 31 -3.03 -7.02 22.35
C ASP A 31 -4.43 -7.46 21.87
N ALA A 32 -5.12 -6.60 21.12
CA ALA A 32 -6.38 -6.93 20.49
C ALA A 32 -6.20 -8.01 19.38
N LEU A 33 -5.16 -7.89 18.57
CA LEU A 33 -4.82 -8.86 17.52
C LEU A 33 -4.44 -10.23 18.10
N LYS A 34 -3.73 -10.27 19.23
CA LYS A 34 -3.45 -11.53 19.95
C LYS A 34 -4.71 -12.22 20.41
N LYS A 35 -5.74 -11.48 20.85
CA LYS A 35 -7.04 -12.07 21.21
C LYS A 35 -7.75 -12.69 20.01
N LEU A 36 -7.52 -12.18 18.79
CA LEU A 36 -7.99 -12.79 17.53
C LEU A 36 -7.17 -14.02 17.11
N GLY A 37 -6.07 -14.35 17.81
CA GLY A 37 -5.23 -15.50 17.53
C GLY A 37 -3.97 -15.21 16.72
N PHE A 38 -3.64 -13.95 16.44
CA PHE A 38 -2.36 -13.58 15.85
C PHE A 38 -1.21 -13.75 16.86
N ALA A 39 -0.02 -14.11 16.36
CA ALA A 39 1.17 -14.26 17.19
C ALA A 39 1.72 -12.89 17.65
N GLY A 40 1.57 -11.87 16.81
CA GLY A 40 2.00 -10.50 17.12
C GLY A 40 1.81 -9.57 15.94
N ALA A 41 2.00 -8.26 16.19
CA ALA A 41 1.93 -7.22 15.19
C ALA A 41 3.11 -6.26 15.29
N GLU A 42 3.66 -5.88 14.15
CA GLU A 42 4.72 -4.89 14.01
C GLU A 42 4.32 -3.82 12.97
N GLU A 43 5.01 -2.69 13.00
CA GLU A 43 4.65 -1.55 12.16
C GLU A 43 5.27 -1.65 10.76
N THR A 44 4.45 -1.54 9.72
CA THR A 44 4.93 -1.43 8.32
C THR A 44 5.89 -0.24 8.12
N ALA A 45 5.88 0.72 9.03
CA ALA A 45 6.81 1.85 9.04
C ALA A 45 8.29 1.42 9.17
N GLU A 46 8.58 0.22 9.66
CA GLU A 46 9.91 -0.40 9.63
C GLU A 46 10.34 -0.71 8.19
N GLY A 47 9.46 -1.33 7.40
CA GLY A 47 9.71 -1.55 5.98
C GLY A 47 9.81 -0.24 5.19
N ALA A 48 9.05 0.79 5.58
CA ALA A 48 9.14 2.12 4.99
C ALA A 48 10.51 2.77 5.17
N GLN A 49 11.24 2.43 6.24
CA GLN A 49 12.61 2.91 6.44
C GLN A 49 13.56 2.39 5.36
N LEU A 50 13.52 1.10 5.06
CA LEU A 50 14.34 0.52 3.99
C LEU A 50 13.99 1.13 2.62
N VAL A 51 12.71 1.38 2.38
CA VAL A 51 12.24 2.04 1.14
C VAL A 51 12.78 3.47 1.05
N THR A 52 12.75 4.23 2.15
CA THR A 52 13.32 5.58 2.22
C THR A 52 14.81 5.56 1.86
N GLU A 53 15.55 4.63 2.42
CA GLU A 53 17.01 4.49 2.13
C GLU A 53 17.28 4.17 0.66
N GLN A 54 16.41 3.41 0.00
CA GLN A 54 16.55 3.18 -1.45
C GLN A 54 16.26 4.45 -2.25
N TYR A 55 15.22 5.21 -1.89
CA TYR A 55 14.95 6.50 -2.57
C TYR A 55 16.09 7.50 -2.37
N GLU A 56 16.65 7.58 -1.16
CA GLU A 56 17.81 8.42 -0.88
C GLU A 56 19.02 8.03 -1.74
N LYS A 57 19.28 6.72 -1.93
CA LYS A 57 20.34 6.23 -2.84
C LYS A 57 20.07 6.65 -4.28
N LEU A 58 18.85 6.46 -4.81
CA LEU A 58 18.50 6.87 -6.18
C LEU A 58 18.69 8.38 -6.41
N VAL A 59 18.38 9.19 -5.41
CA VAL A 59 18.61 10.64 -5.46
C VAL A 59 20.08 10.99 -5.36
N ALA A 60 20.83 10.29 -4.50
CA ALA A 60 22.28 10.52 -4.32
C ALA A 60 23.10 10.15 -5.57
N ASP A 61 22.75 9.06 -6.24
CA ASP A 61 23.39 8.63 -7.48
C ASP A 61 23.25 9.68 -8.60
N GLY A 62 22.16 10.46 -8.59
CA GLY A 62 21.93 11.58 -9.49
C GLY A 62 21.75 11.23 -10.96
N GLU A 63 21.70 9.94 -11.30
CA GLU A 63 21.58 9.44 -12.69
C GLU A 63 20.19 9.65 -13.27
N HIS A 64 19.16 9.66 -12.42
CA HIS A 64 17.77 9.80 -12.83
C HIS A 64 17.36 11.27 -12.92
N LYS A 65 16.81 11.69 -14.07
CA LYS A 65 16.23 13.03 -14.21
C LYS A 65 14.96 13.19 -13.37
N ILE A 66 14.09 12.17 -13.38
CA ILE A 66 12.83 12.15 -12.67
C ILE A 66 12.73 10.82 -11.92
N ILE A 67 12.31 10.88 -10.66
CA ILE A 67 12.02 9.69 -9.83
C ILE A 67 10.59 9.82 -9.31
N ILE A 68 9.74 8.85 -9.63
CA ILE A 68 8.39 8.73 -9.07
C ILE A 68 8.42 7.63 -8.01
N SER A 69 7.92 7.91 -6.81
CA SER A 69 7.84 6.91 -5.74
C SER A 69 6.90 5.74 -6.10
N SER A 70 7.28 4.52 -5.74
CA SER A 70 6.55 3.27 -6.07
C SER A 70 5.75 2.66 -4.90
N CYS A 71 5.56 3.40 -3.82
CA CYS A 71 4.84 2.89 -2.63
C CYS A 71 3.34 2.67 -2.89
N CYS A 72 2.71 3.50 -3.72
CA CYS A 72 1.28 3.42 -4.03
C CYS A 72 1.03 2.45 -5.20
N HIS A 73 0.52 1.25 -4.91
CA HIS A 73 0.25 0.25 -5.95
C HIS A 73 -0.78 0.72 -6.99
N THR A 74 -1.75 1.55 -6.59
CA THR A 74 -2.73 2.14 -7.53
C THR A 74 -2.06 3.05 -8.54
N VAL A 75 -1.12 3.91 -8.11
CA VAL A 75 -0.33 4.77 -9.02
C VAL A 75 0.56 3.92 -9.93
N ASN A 76 1.22 2.90 -9.38
CA ASN A 76 2.04 1.98 -10.17
C ASN A 76 1.21 1.34 -11.29
N THR A 77 0.03 0.80 -10.94
CA THR A 77 -0.88 0.17 -11.90
C THR A 77 -1.44 1.19 -12.93
N LEU A 78 -1.71 2.42 -12.51
CA LEU A 78 -2.10 3.51 -13.41
C LEU A 78 -1.01 3.77 -14.45
N ILE A 79 0.25 3.87 -14.03
CA ILE A 79 1.39 4.09 -14.91
C ILE A 79 1.58 2.87 -15.83
N GLN A 80 1.62 1.67 -15.29
CA GLN A 80 1.82 0.43 -16.03
C GLN A 80 0.78 0.23 -17.14
N LYS A 81 -0.47 0.61 -16.92
CA LYS A 81 -1.58 0.38 -17.84
C LYS A 81 -1.82 1.53 -18.81
N TYR A 82 -1.74 2.77 -18.34
CA TYR A 82 -2.25 3.93 -19.07
C TYR A 82 -1.19 4.97 -19.42
N TYR A 83 -0.03 4.94 -18.77
CA TYR A 83 1.06 5.90 -18.98
C TYR A 83 2.43 5.19 -19.13
N PRO A 84 2.55 4.22 -20.07
CA PRO A 84 3.77 3.43 -20.19
C PRO A 84 5.02 4.26 -20.50
N GLN A 85 4.87 5.46 -21.06
CA GLN A 85 5.98 6.39 -21.30
C GLN A 85 6.61 6.91 -20.00
N ALA A 86 5.87 6.87 -18.88
CA ALA A 86 6.36 7.27 -17.56
C ALA A 86 7.01 6.12 -16.77
N LEU A 87 6.95 4.86 -17.26
CA LEU A 87 7.59 3.71 -16.61
C LEU A 87 9.07 3.90 -16.29
N PRO A 88 9.90 4.51 -17.17
CA PRO A 88 11.32 4.72 -16.89
C PRO A 88 11.59 5.61 -15.66
N TYR A 89 10.61 6.39 -15.25
CA TYR A 89 10.72 7.30 -14.10
C TYR A 89 10.19 6.69 -12.80
N LEU A 90 9.49 5.55 -12.88
CA LEU A 90 8.93 4.87 -11.71
C LEU A 90 10.02 4.09 -11.00
N ALA A 91 10.28 4.40 -9.73
CA ALA A 91 11.28 3.73 -8.92
C ALA A 91 11.01 2.22 -8.83
N GLN A 92 12.01 1.40 -9.16
CA GLN A 92 11.93 -0.05 -9.10
C GLN A 92 12.19 -0.55 -7.67
N VAL A 93 11.47 0.00 -6.69
CA VAL A 93 11.65 -0.25 -5.26
C VAL A 93 10.42 -0.93 -4.67
N LYS A 94 10.62 -1.95 -3.82
CA LYS A 94 9.53 -2.59 -3.07
C LYS A 94 8.71 -1.57 -2.30
N SER A 95 7.42 -1.85 -2.12
CA SER A 95 6.60 -1.05 -1.21
C SER A 95 6.93 -1.36 0.25
N PRO A 96 6.61 -0.47 1.21
CA PRO A 96 6.76 -0.74 2.63
C PRO A 96 6.10 -2.04 3.08
N MET A 97 4.95 -2.39 2.51
CA MET A 97 4.24 -3.64 2.79
C MET A 97 5.08 -4.86 2.41
N LEU A 98 5.61 -4.90 1.19
CA LEU A 98 6.42 -6.04 0.73
C LEU A 98 7.73 -6.13 1.52
N ALA A 99 8.41 -5.00 1.72
CA ALA A 99 9.65 -4.96 2.51
C ALA A 99 9.42 -5.45 3.94
N HIS A 100 8.37 -4.99 4.61
CA HIS A 100 8.09 -5.40 5.99
C HIS A 100 7.64 -6.85 6.09
N GLY A 101 6.90 -7.37 5.10
CA GLY A 101 6.56 -8.79 5.04
C GLY A 101 7.81 -9.68 5.01
N GLU A 102 8.81 -9.30 4.21
CA GLU A 102 10.10 -10.02 4.18
C GLU A 102 10.90 -9.87 5.49
N ILE A 103 10.86 -8.69 6.12
CA ILE A 103 11.46 -8.49 7.46
C ILE A 103 10.81 -9.47 8.46
N LEU A 104 9.49 -9.56 8.50
CA LEU A 104 8.78 -10.47 9.40
C LEU A 104 9.15 -11.93 9.13
N LYS A 105 9.19 -12.36 7.87
CA LYS A 105 9.61 -13.73 7.52
C LYS A 105 11.07 -14.03 7.87
N LYS A 106 11.93 -13.02 7.87
CA LYS A 106 13.32 -13.15 8.30
C LYS A 106 13.45 -13.18 9.83
N LYS A 107 12.67 -12.36 10.55
CA LYS A 107 12.61 -12.36 12.02
C LYS A 107 11.97 -13.63 12.60
N TYR A 108 10.94 -14.14 11.93
CA TYR A 108 10.11 -15.27 12.37
C TYR A 108 10.04 -16.35 11.29
N PRO A 109 11.09 -17.14 11.09
CA PRO A 109 11.16 -18.13 10.02
C PRO A 109 9.99 -19.12 10.08
N GLY A 110 9.35 -19.36 8.94
CA GLY A 110 8.20 -20.26 8.81
C GLY A 110 6.85 -19.65 9.21
N CYS A 111 6.78 -18.38 9.59
CA CYS A 111 5.53 -17.71 9.91
C CYS A 111 4.69 -17.41 8.66
N HIS A 112 3.39 -17.24 8.86
CA HIS A 112 2.53 -16.51 7.93
C HIS A 112 2.53 -15.01 8.25
N THR A 113 2.35 -14.20 7.19
CA THR A 113 2.33 -12.75 7.28
C THR A 113 1.02 -12.17 6.78
N VAL A 114 0.43 -11.28 7.56
CA VAL A 114 -0.80 -10.57 7.19
C VAL A 114 -0.53 -9.08 7.20
N PHE A 115 -0.88 -8.39 6.12
CA PHE A 115 -0.86 -6.93 6.11
C PHE A 115 -2.24 -6.39 6.47
N ILE A 116 -2.29 -5.36 7.33
CA ILE A 116 -3.53 -4.65 7.66
C ILE A 116 -3.37 -3.16 7.38
N GLY A 117 -4.27 -2.58 6.57
CA GLY A 117 -4.16 -1.18 6.19
C GLY A 117 -5.37 -0.61 5.45
N PRO A 118 -5.31 0.67 5.01
CA PRO A 118 -6.46 1.41 4.49
C PRO A 118 -6.74 1.18 2.99
N CYS A 119 -6.11 0.18 2.34
CA CYS A 119 -5.99 0.16 0.90
C CYS A 119 -6.38 -1.18 0.27
N LEU A 120 -7.46 -1.19 -0.55
CA LEU A 120 -7.88 -2.36 -1.31
C LEU A 120 -6.83 -2.81 -2.35
N SER A 121 -6.13 -1.86 -2.96
CA SER A 121 -5.11 -2.15 -3.98
C SER A 121 -3.92 -2.96 -3.43
N LYS A 122 -3.71 -2.99 -2.12
CA LYS A 122 -2.70 -3.82 -1.48
C LYS A 122 -2.99 -5.32 -1.56
N LYS A 123 -4.27 -5.72 -1.68
CA LYS A 123 -4.65 -7.11 -1.99
C LYS A 123 -4.07 -7.54 -3.33
N ALA A 124 -4.28 -6.73 -4.37
CA ALA A 124 -3.73 -7.01 -5.70
C ALA A 124 -2.19 -6.94 -5.74
N GLU A 125 -1.56 -6.08 -4.92
CA GLU A 125 -0.10 -6.04 -4.82
C GLU A 125 0.46 -7.33 -4.18
N ALA A 126 -0.17 -7.85 -3.13
CA ALA A 126 0.24 -9.09 -2.49
C ALA A 126 0.11 -10.28 -3.46
N ASP A 127 -0.99 -10.34 -4.23
CA ASP A 127 -1.21 -11.38 -5.24
C ASP A 127 -0.16 -11.31 -6.36
N ALA A 128 0.20 -10.09 -6.81
CA ALA A 128 1.17 -9.88 -7.89
C ALA A 128 2.63 -10.17 -7.46
N TYR A 129 2.94 -10.01 -6.18
CA TYR A 129 4.29 -10.21 -5.61
C TYR A 129 4.23 -11.21 -4.46
N ALA A 130 3.85 -12.44 -4.79
CA ALA A 130 3.68 -13.51 -3.82
C ALA A 130 4.96 -13.80 -3.03
N GLY A 131 4.80 -14.25 -1.79
CA GLY A 131 5.90 -14.69 -0.93
C GLY A 131 6.25 -13.73 0.21
N ALA A 132 5.98 -12.43 0.09
CA ALA A 132 6.23 -11.48 1.18
C ALA A 132 5.03 -11.36 2.15
N ILE A 133 3.81 -11.34 1.60
CA ILE A 133 2.55 -11.22 2.36
C ILE A 133 1.61 -12.32 1.92
N ASP A 134 1.08 -13.07 2.88
CA ASP A 134 0.19 -14.22 2.61
C ASP A 134 -1.29 -13.81 2.57
N CYS A 135 -1.67 -12.73 3.27
CA CYS A 135 -3.04 -12.20 3.27
C CYS A 135 -3.05 -10.69 3.53
N VAL A 136 -4.03 -10.00 2.99
CA VAL A 136 -4.25 -8.58 3.23
C VAL A 136 -5.66 -8.34 3.74
N LEU A 137 -5.75 -7.66 4.88
CA LEU A 137 -7.00 -7.13 5.46
C LEU A 137 -7.02 -5.61 5.39
N THR A 138 -8.22 -5.06 5.27
CA THR A 138 -8.45 -3.62 5.44
C THR A 138 -8.73 -3.28 6.91
N PHE A 139 -8.63 -2.00 7.28
CA PHE A 139 -9.06 -1.58 8.62
C PHE A 139 -10.55 -1.79 8.84
N GLU A 140 -11.37 -1.60 7.81
CA GLU A 140 -12.79 -1.88 7.86
C GLU A 140 -13.06 -3.36 8.17
N GLU A 141 -12.38 -4.28 7.48
CA GLU A 141 -12.48 -5.72 7.72
C GLU A 141 -12.00 -6.09 9.14
N LEU A 142 -10.88 -5.52 9.60
CA LEU A 142 -10.40 -5.75 10.97
C LEU A 142 -11.38 -5.24 12.02
N THR A 143 -11.88 -4.02 11.83
CA THR A 143 -12.85 -3.42 12.78
C THR A 143 -14.15 -4.24 12.85
N GLY A 144 -14.62 -4.73 11.71
CA GLY A 144 -15.76 -5.65 11.64
C GLY A 144 -15.52 -6.93 12.45
N TRP A 145 -14.38 -7.56 12.23
CA TRP A 145 -14.01 -8.79 12.93
C TRP A 145 -13.82 -8.60 14.44
N LEU A 146 -13.16 -7.52 14.87
CA LEU A 146 -13.04 -7.19 16.30
C LEU A 146 -14.42 -7.03 16.98
N LYS A 147 -15.38 -6.40 16.27
CA LYS A 147 -16.76 -6.25 16.76
C LYS A 147 -17.49 -7.59 16.87
N GLU A 148 -17.35 -8.46 15.88
CA GLU A 148 -17.97 -9.80 15.89
C GLU A 148 -17.47 -10.65 17.07
N GLU A 149 -16.19 -10.54 17.40
CA GLU A 149 -15.55 -11.25 18.52
C GLU A 149 -15.69 -10.53 19.87
N ASN A 150 -16.39 -9.38 19.92
CA ASN A 150 -16.54 -8.53 21.11
C ASN A 150 -15.19 -8.11 21.73
N ILE A 151 -14.20 -7.83 20.89
CA ILE A 151 -12.87 -7.37 21.31
C ILE A 151 -12.81 -5.86 21.20
N GLU A 152 -12.65 -5.18 22.33
CA GLU A 152 -12.39 -3.74 22.37
C GLU A 152 -10.90 -3.46 22.32
N VAL A 153 -10.50 -2.44 21.54
CA VAL A 153 -9.15 -1.91 21.51
C VAL A 153 -9.06 -0.81 22.57
N CYS A 154 -8.55 -1.16 23.75
CA CYS A 154 -8.44 -0.22 24.87
C CYS A 154 -7.10 0.51 24.84
N PRO A 155 -7.08 1.86 25.02
CA PRO A 155 -5.84 2.60 25.17
C PRO A 155 -5.02 2.06 26.34
N VAL A 156 -3.78 1.69 26.08
CA VAL A 156 -2.80 1.31 27.10
C VAL A 156 -1.84 2.50 27.28
N SER A 157 -1.40 2.76 28.51
CA SER A 157 -0.37 3.77 28.77
C SER A 157 0.95 3.35 28.12
N ASP A 158 1.13 3.73 26.87
CA ASP A 158 2.21 3.27 26.00
C ASP A 158 3.48 4.09 26.24
N ASN A 159 4.18 3.81 27.33
CA ASN A 159 5.52 4.35 27.55
C ASN A 159 6.57 3.66 26.65
N ALA A 160 6.31 2.45 26.17
CA ALA A 160 7.20 1.69 25.29
C ALA A 160 7.21 2.24 23.85
N GLY A 161 6.07 2.71 23.33
CA GLY A 161 5.99 3.29 21.99
C GLY A 161 6.62 4.68 21.84
N ARG A 162 6.93 5.38 22.95
CA ARG A 162 7.54 6.71 22.91
C ARG A 162 9.05 6.70 22.70
N SER A 163 9.75 5.62 23.05
CA SER A 163 11.22 5.55 22.97
C SER A 163 11.73 5.35 21.54
N ASN A 164 10.91 4.89 20.60
CA ASN A 164 11.30 4.55 19.23
C ASN A 164 10.46 5.26 18.18
N ARG A 165 10.30 6.59 18.32
CA ARG A 165 9.52 7.41 17.37
C ARG A 165 10.29 7.63 16.08
N ALA A 166 9.91 6.90 15.01
CA ALA A 166 10.57 6.98 13.72
C ALA A 166 9.86 7.93 12.74
N LYS A 167 10.65 8.61 11.90
CA LYS A 167 10.15 9.51 10.84
C LYS A 167 9.23 8.78 9.85
N THR A 168 9.50 7.51 9.56
CA THR A 168 8.77 6.74 8.57
C THR A 168 7.33 6.40 8.94
N ARG A 169 6.92 6.66 10.18
CA ARG A 169 5.51 6.69 10.59
C ARG A 169 4.70 7.79 9.88
N LEU A 170 5.36 8.79 9.27
CA LEU A 170 4.72 9.84 8.48
C LEU A 170 4.23 9.40 7.11
N TYR A 171 4.66 8.24 6.62
CA TYR A 171 4.36 7.73 5.28
C TYR A 171 2.88 7.79 4.84
N PRO A 172 1.88 7.62 5.73
CA PRO A 172 0.49 7.62 5.30
C PRO A 172 -0.09 9.02 5.02
N THR A 173 0.67 10.09 5.25
CA THR A 173 0.26 11.48 4.99
C THR A 173 0.85 12.03 3.70
N THR A 174 0.21 13.00 3.07
CA THR A 174 0.78 13.74 1.94
C THR A 174 2.11 14.40 2.35
N SER A 175 3.13 14.25 1.54
CA SER A 175 4.54 14.58 1.83
C SER A 175 5.19 13.70 2.91
N GLY A 176 4.58 12.59 3.32
CA GLY A 176 5.11 11.73 4.37
C GLY A 176 6.41 11.03 3.98
N ILE A 177 6.56 10.60 2.73
CA ILE A 177 7.80 10.08 2.18
C ILE A 177 8.87 11.17 2.21
N LEU A 178 8.57 12.35 1.66
CA LEU A 178 9.49 13.49 1.60
C LEU A 178 9.93 13.99 2.98
N ARG A 179 9.06 13.92 3.97
CA ARG A 179 9.37 14.28 5.37
C ARG A 179 10.23 13.23 6.07
N SER A 180 10.21 12.00 5.58
CA SER A 180 11.01 10.88 6.10
C SER A 180 12.42 10.86 5.51
N MET A 181 12.59 11.36 4.27
CA MET A 181 13.86 11.40 3.53
C MET A 181 14.80 12.52 4.01
N ASN A 182 16.10 12.28 3.88
CA ASN A 182 17.12 13.31 3.81
C ASN A 182 17.13 13.88 2.38
N LYS A 183 17.06 15.21 2.26
CA LYS A 183 16.98 15.91 0.96
C LYS A 183 18.33 16.58 0.68
N ASP A 184 19.38 15.78 0.61
CA ASP A 184 20.76 16.27 0.58
C ASP A 184 21.21 16.69 -0.83
N ASN A 185 20.46 16.33 -1.89
CA ASN A 185 20.78 16.72 -3.26
C ASN A 185 19.94 17.94 -3.69
N PRO A 186 20.55 19.14 -3.75
CA PRO A 186 19.82 20.38 -4.10
C PRO A 186 19.45 20.48 -5.59
N GLU A 187 19.94 19.60 -6.45
CA GLU A 187 19.55 19.57 -7.86
C GLU A 187 18.13 19.03 -8.07
N TYR A 188 17.60 18.27 -7.09
CA TYR A 188 16.26 17.74 -7.18
C TYR A 188 15.22 18.69 -6.58
N LEU A 189 14.15 18.94 -7.32
CA LEU A 189 12.91 19.47 -6.78
C LEU A 189 12.12 18.34 -6.14
N TYR A 190 11.68 18.51 -4.91
CA TYR A 190 10.90 17.51 -4.16
C TYR A 190 9.43 17.91 -4.10
N MET A 191 8.56 17.08 -4.65
CA MET A 191 7.13 17.36 -4.76
C MET A 191 6.30 16.20 -4.24
N ALA A 192 5.15 16.49 -3.64
CA ALA A 192 4.14 15.50 -3.29
C ALA A 192 2.85 15.78 -4.05
N ILE A 193 2.28 14.75 -4.67
CA ILE A 193 1.07 14.81 -5.47
C ILE A 193 0.12 13.71 -5.00
N ASP A 194 -1.08 14.09 -4.62
CA ASP A 194 -2.12 13.18 -4.18
C ASP A 194 -3.43 13.36 -4.98
N GLY A 195 -4.23 12.32 -5.02
CA GLY A 195 -5.43 12.25 -5.84
C GLY A 195 -5.16 11.83 -7.28
N VAL A 196 -6.00 10.94 -7.81
CA VAL A 196 -5.82 10.33 -9.16
C VAL A 196 -5.73 11.39 -10.27
N GLU A 197 -6.60 12.41 -10.24
CA GLU A 197 -6.60 13.44 -11.31
C GLU A 197 -5.31 14.28 -11.27
N ASN A 198 -4.83 14.63 -10.09
CA ASN A 198 -3.56 15.35 -9.94
C ASN A 198 -2.39 14.49 -10.42
N CYS A 199 -2.38 13.18 -10.09
CA CYS A 199 -1.37 12.24 -10.60
C CYS A 199 -1.41 12.15 -12.13
N ARG A 200 -2.61 12.10 -12.73
CA ARG A 200 -2.77 12.06 -14.20
C ARG A 200 -2.22 13.32 -14.88
N ASN A 201 -2.49 14.48 -14.30
CA ASN A 201 -1.97 15.75 -14.82
C ASN A 201 -0.44 15.81 -14.73
N ALA A 202 0.12 15.43 -13.57
CA ALA A 202 1.57 15.37 -13.39
C ALA A 202 2.25 14.38 -14.35
N LEU A 203 1.63 13.22 -14.60
CA LEU A 203 2.15 12.24 -15.57
C LEU A 203 2.16 12.79 -16.98
N ARG A 204 1.18 13.62 -17.38
CA ARG A 204 1.19 14.32 -18.68
C ARG A 204 2.35 15.32 -18.76
N ASP A 205 2.54 16.16 -17.73
CA ASP A 205 3.64 17.12 -17.68
C ASP A 205 5.00 16.43 -17.78
N ILE A 206 5.16 15.25 -17.14
CA ILE A 206 6.36 14.43 -17.22
C ILE A 206 6.58 13.90 -18.65
N ILE A 207 5.55 13.35 -19.28
CA ILE A 207 5.61 12.78 -20.64
C ILE A 207 5.87 13.86 -21.68
N ASP A 208 5.28 15.04 -21.50
CA ASP A 208 5.46 16.19 -22.39
C ASP A 208 6.84 16.86 -22.19
N GLY A 209 7.64 16.40 -21.24
CA GLY A 209 9.01 16.89 -21.00
C GLY A 209 9.10 18.22 -20.28
N ASN A 210 8.00 18.71 -19.70
CA ASN A 210 7.91 20.01 -19.03
C ASN A 210 8.53 20.03 -17.61
N VAL A 211 9.09 18.88 -17.15
CA VAL A 211 9.57 18.72 -15.79
C VAL A 211 11.10 18.61 -15.75
N GLY A 212 11.71 19.39 -14.84
CA GLY A 212 13.14 19.32 -14.55
C GLY A 212 13.51 18.13 -13.67
N LYS A 213 14.72 18.18 -13.09
CA LYS A 213 15.21 17.13 -12.18
C LYS A 213 14.39 17.12 -10.88
N CYS A 214 13.70 16.02 -10.59
CA CYS A 214 12.80 15.99 -9.44
C CYS A 214 12.58 14.58 -8.85
N PHE A 215 12.23 14.55 -7.57
CA PHE A 215 11.66 13.39 -6.89
C PHE A 215 10.18 13.69 -6.59
N ILE A 216 9.28 12.80 -7.01
CA ILE A 216 7.84 12.99 -6.89
C ILE A 216 7.25 11.88 -6.02
N GLU A 217 6.77 12.24 -4.84
CA GLU A 217 5.89 11.39 -4.06
C GLU A 217 4.49 11.40 -4.69
N MET A 218 3.99 10.23 -5.14
CA MET A 218 2.66 10.10 -5.72
C MET A 218 1.77 9.15 -4.93
N SER A 219 0.54 9.57 -4.65
CA SER A 219 -0.51 8.74 -4.07
C SER A 219 -1.86 8.95 -4.74
N ALA A 220 -2.62 7.86 -4.96
CA ALA A 220 -3.90 7.92 -5.65
C ALA A 220 -5.03 8.52 -4.80
N CYS A 221 -4.96 8.38 -3.48
CA CYS A 221 -5.96 8.89 -2.56
C CYS A 221 -5.66 10.36 -2.21
N VAL A 222 -6.68 11.20 -2.19
CA VAL A 222 -6.59 12.55 -1.61
C VAL A 222 -6.25 12.41 -0.13
N ASN A 223 -5.31 13.22 0.37
CA ASN A 223 -4.68 13.10 1.69
C ASN A 223 -3.84 11.84 1.88
N SER A 224 -3.39 11.21 0.79
CA SER A 224 -2.58 10.00 0.82
C SER A 224 -3.31 8.82 1.51
N CYS A 225 -2.60 7.95 2.26
CA CYS A 225 -3.20 6.74 2.82
C CYS A 225 -4.20 6.98 3.95
N ILE A 226 -4.10 8.11 4.69
CA ILE A 226 -5.11 8.46 5.70
C ILE A 226 -6.47 8.80 5.06
N GLY A 227 -6.49 9.24 3.79
CA GLY A 227 -7.70 9.37 2.99
C GLY A 227 -8.12 8.08 2.26
N GLY A 228 -7.54 6.94 2.62
CA GLY A 228 -7.77 5.65 1.97
C GLY A 228 -9.22 5.19 2.04
N PRO A 229 -9.70 4.45 1.01
CA PRO A 229 -11.11 4.07 0.90
C PRO A 229 -11.56 3.05 1.94
N ALA A 230 -10.62 2.33 2.58
CA ALA A 230 -10.89 1.29 3.56
C ALA A 230 -10.42 1.67 4.98
N MET A 231 -10.35 2.97 5.27
CA MET A 231 -10.34 3.52 6.62
C MET A 231 -11.74 3.38 7.23
N ASP A 232 -11.84 3.01 8.51
CA ASP A 232 -13.10 3.08 9.26
C ASP A 232 -13.39 4.56 9.60
N LYS A 233 -14.10 5.23 8.71
CA LYS A 233 -14.33 6.68 8.77
C LYS A 233 -15.32 7.05 9.87
N LYS A 234 -14.88 7.04 11.11
CA LYS A 234 -15.65 7.61 12.23
C LYS A 234 -15.53 9.14 12.30
N HIS A 235 -14.47 9.70 11.69
CA HIS A 235 -14.15 11.12 11.72
C HIS A 235 -14.03 11.65 10.30
N GLU A 236 -14.74 12.73 10.00
CA GLU A 236 -14.71 13.40 8.69
C GLU A 236 -13.61 14.48 8.61
N GLY A 237 -12.61 14.44 9.48
CA GLY A 237 -11.68 15.53 9.66
C GLY A 237 -10.23 15.22 9.31
N VAL A 238 -9.79 15.53 8.09
CA VAL A 238 -8.40 15.40 7.61
C VAL A 238 -7.36 15.97 8.58
N ILE A 239 -7.66 17.08 9.25
CA ILE A 239 -6.75 17.74 10.21
C ILE A 239 -6.55 16.86 11.44
N HIS A 240 -7.60 16.25 11.96
CA HIS A 240 -7.52 15.35 13.11
C HIS A 240 -6.69 14.11 12.81
N GLU A 241 -6.97 13.45 11.70
CA GLU A 241 -6.25 12.26 11.25
C GLU A 241 -4.77 12.52 11.01
N ARG A 242 -4.46 13.65 10.33
CA ARG A 242 -3.07 14.07 10.12
C ARG A 242 -2.35 14.36 11.42
N ARG A 243 -3.01 15.06 12.36
CA ARG A 243 -2.45 15.37 13.67
C ARG A 243 -2.12 14.10 14.46
N ALA A 244 -3.01 13.10 14.44
CA ALA A 244 -2.76 11.82 15.11
C ALA A 244 -1.48 11.15 14.59
N VAL A 245 -1.27 11.15 13.26
CA VAL A 245 -0.03 10.63 12.65
C VAL A 245 1.18 11.47 13.03
N ASP A 246 1.10 12.80 12.96
CA ASP A 246 2.22 13.70 13.28
C ASP A 246 2.63 13.59 14.77
N GLU A 247 1.68 13.43 15.68
CA GLU A 247 1.93 13.22 17.12
C GLU A 247 2.52 11.83 17.41
N PHE A 248 2.15 10.82 16.63
CA PHE A 248 2.68 9.46 16.77
C PHE A 248 4.08 9.31 16.18
N ALA A 249 4.38 10.01 15.09
CA ALA A 249 5.68 10.02 14.45
C ALA A 249 6.74 10.72 15.33
N GLY A 250 7.99 10.59 14.94
CA GLY A 250 9.12 11.24 15.63
C GLY A 250 10.26 11.54 14.67
N SER A 251 11.45 11.71 15.20
CA SER A 251 12.66 12.02 14.43
C SER A 251 13.66 10.85 14.34
N GLY A 252 13.38 9.75 15.04
CA GLY A 252 14.25 8.57 15.09
C GLY A 252 14.10 7.66 13.87
N ARG A 253 14.73 6.48 14.00
CA ARG A 253 14.73 5.39 13.02
C ARG A 253 14.40 4.09 13.75
N PHE A 254 13.88 3.11 13.01
CA PHE A 254 13.75 1.74 13.50
C PHE A 254 15.11 1.04 13.49
N ASP A 255 15.33 0.15 14.46
CA ASP A 255 16.38 -0.86 14.39
C ASP A 255 15.82 -2.03 13.56
N THR A 256 16.13 -2.05 12.28
CA THR A 256 15.51 -2.97 11.32
C THR A 256 16.52 -3.94 10.71
N VAL A 257 16.01 -5.03 10.18
CA VAL A 257 16.80 -6.06 9.51
C VAL A 257 17.00 -5.65 8.05
N GLU A 258 18.26 -5.59 7.61
CA GLU A 258 18.57 -5.36 6.20
C GLU A 258 18.01 -6.47 5.30
N LEU A 259 17.50 -6.09 4.13
CA LEU A 259 17.10 -6.98 3.07
C LEU A 259 18.14 -6.96 1.95
N ALA A 260 18.50 -8.14 1.44
CA ALA A 260 19.51 -8.28 0.39
C ALA A 260 19.02 -7.67 -0.95
N ASP A 261 17.71 -7.71 -1.21
CA ASP A 261 17.12 -7.20 -2.43
C ASP A 261 15.90 -6.34 -2.11
N MET A 262 15.92 -5.09 -2.55
CA MET A 262 14.83 -4.13 -2.43
C MET A 262 14.18 -3.80 -3.79
N THR A 263 14.56 -4.53 -4.84
CA THR A 263 14.04 -4.28 -6.19
C THR A 263 12.63 -4.81 -6.36
N LYS A 264 11.84 -4.12 -7.19
CA LYS A 264 10.50 -4.50 -7.57
C LYS A 264 10.30 -4.23 -9.05
N SER A 265 10.10 -5.29 -9.83
CA SER A 265 9.82 -5.16 -11.26
C SER A 265 8.42 -4.57 -11.49
N LEU A 266 8.35 -3.53 -12.32
CA LEU A 266 7.10 -2.82 -12.67
C LEU A 266 6.95 -2.77 -14.20
N PRO A 267 6.65 -3.91 -14.86
CA PRO A 267 6.55 -3.98 -16.32
C PRO A 267 5.29 -3.31 -16.84
N PHE A 268 5.29 -3.00 -18.14
CA PHE A 268 4.07 -2.58 -18.85
C PHE A 268 2.99 -3.66 -18.77
N ILE A 269 1.75 -3.26 -18.53
CA ILE A 269 0.57 -4.14 -18.52
C ILE A 269 -0.32 -3.78 -19.70
N SER A 270 -0.37 -4.65 -20.69
CA SER A 270 -1.24 -4.46 -21.86
C SER A 270 -2.71 -4.48 -21.46
N MET A 271 -3.44 -3.46 -21.93
CA MET A 271 -4.89 -3.37 -21.78
C MET A 271 -5.64 -3.96 -22.99
N GLN A 272 -4.90 -4.48 -23.96
CA GLN A 272 -5.53 -5.16 -25.10
C GLN A 272 -6.19 -6.45 -24.60
N LYS A 273 -7.51 -6.46 -24.63
CA LYS A 273 -8.28 -7.69 -24.45
C LYS A 273 -8.23 -8.48 -25.74
N THR A 274 -7.70 -9.69 -25.71
CA THR A 274 -7.89 -10.63 -26.80
C THR A 274 -9.36 -11.04 -26.79
N MET A 275 -10.14 -10.51 -27.72
CA MET A 275 -11.53 -10.95 -27.85
C MET A 275 -11.55 -12.44 -28.21
N PRO A 276 -12.30 -13.26 -27.50
CA PRO A 276 -12.43 -14.67 -27.86
C PRO A 276 -13.03 -14.77 -29.27
N GLY A 277 -12.49 -15.68 -30.08
CA GLY A 277 -13.06 -15.96 -31.39
C GLY A 277 -14.45 -16.59 -31.28
N SER A 278 -15.25 -16.52 -32.38
CA SER A 278 -16.65 -16.99 -32.40
C SER A 278 -16.82 -18.42 -31.85
N LYS A 279 -15.90 -19.32 -32.18
CA LYS A 279 -15.93 -20.70 -31.65
C LYS A 279 -15.80 -20.79 -30.13
N ALA A 280 -14.94 -19.94 -29.52
CA ALA A 280 -14.78 -19.90 -28.09
C ALA A 280 -16.02 -19.29 -27.40
N ILE A 281 -16.63 -18.28 -28.03
CA ILE A 281 -17.90 -17.69 -27.57
C ILE A 281 -19.01 -18.73 -27.60
N GLU A 282 -19.19 -19.45 -28.72
CA GLU A 282 -20.18 -20.52 -28.83
C GLU A 282 -19.99 -21.64 -27.79
N GLU A 283 -18.74 -22.02 -27.53
CA GLU A 283 -18.42 -23.02 -26.51
C GLU A 283 -18.80 -22.56 -25.10
N ILE A 284 -18.53 -21.30 -24.77
CA ILE A 284 -18.89 -20.69 -23.48
C ILE A 284 -20.42 -20.60 -23.36
N LEU A 285 -21.11 -20.12 -24.39
CA LEU A 285 -22.58 -20.04 -24.43
C LEU A 285 -23.22 -21.42 -24.24
N ARG A 286 -22.66 -22.45 -24.88
CA ARG A 286 -23.13 -23.84 -24.72
C ARG A 286 -22.95 -24.34 -23.27
N LYS A 287 -21.80 -24.05 -22.64
CA LYS A 287 -21.57 -24.37 -21.22
C LYS A 287 -22.54 -23.67 -20.28
N MET A 288 -23.03 -22.50 -20.67
CA MET A 288 -24.06 -21.74 -19.96
C MET A 288 -25.50 -22.15 -20.30
N ASN A 289 -25.70 -23.24 -21.08
CA ASN A 289 -27.00 -23.66 -21.63
C ASN A 289 -27.70 -22.61 -22.49
N LYS A 290 -26.92 -21.76 -23.18
CA LYS A 290 -27.39 -20.74 -24.12
C LYS A 290 -26.94 -21.11 -25.52
N SER A 291 -27.58 -22.09 -26.11
CA SER A 291 -27.23 -22.60 -27.45
C SER A 291 -27.97 -21.88 -28.56
N ASP A 292 -28.96 -21.06 -28.25
CA ASP A 292 -29.77 -20.31 -29.17
C ASP A 292 -29.79 -18.80 -28.81
N PRO A 293 -29.65 -17.88 -29.79
CA PRO A 293 -29.69 -16.45 -29.52
C PRO A 293 -30.94 -15.95 -28.78
N SER A 294 -32.06 -16.64 -28.90
CA SER A 294 -33.29 -16.32 -28.17
C SER A 294 -33.17 -16.52 -26.65
N GLN A 295 -32.15 -17.24 -26.20
CA GLN A 295 -31.84 -17.47 -24.79
C GLN A 295 -30.90 -16.40 -24.18
N GLU A 296 -30.43 -15.47 -25.02
CA GLU A 296 -29.59 -14.35 -24.61
C GLU A 296 -30.50 -13.16 -24.26
N LEU A 297 -30.53 -12.81 -22.98
CA LEU A 297 -31.45 -11.77 -22.51
C LEU A 297 -31.01 -10.35 -22.86
N ASN A 298 -29.73 -10.13 -23.16
CA ASN A 298 -29.13 -8.83 -23.50
C ASN A 298 -29.59 -7.67 -22.58
N CYS A 299 -29.80 -7.98 -21.30
CA CYS A 299 -30.40 -7.04 -20.35
C CYS A 299 -29.37 -6.08 -19.71
N GLY A 300 -28.06 -6.23 -20.01
CA GLY A 300 -26.99 -5.41 -19.45
C GLY A 300 -26.72 -5.61 -17.95
N SER A 301 -27.50 -6.42 -17.24
CA SER A 301 -27.36 -6.60 -15.79
C SER A 301 -26.01 -7.19 -15.35
N CYS A 302 -25.29 -7.87 -16.26
CA CYS A 302 -23.94 -8.39 -16.02
C CYS A 302 -22.84 -7.34 -16.30
N GLY A 303 -23.20 -6.14 -16.80
CA GLY A 303 -22.24 -5.09 -17.17
C GLY A 303 -21.48 -5.32 -18.47
N TYR A 304 -21.89 -6.30 -19.28
CA TYR A 304 -21.34 -6.56 -20.61
C TYR A 304 -22.38 -6.21 -21.68
N ASP A 305 -21.95 -5.41 -22.66
CA ASP A 305 -22.69 -5.22 -23.90
C ASP A 305 -22.37 -6.38 -24.85
N THR A 306 -23.37 -6.81 -25.61
CA THR A 306 -23.23 -7.85 -26.64
C THR A 306 -22.65 -7.29 -27.92
#